data_9f8836285b8bd0608b3aff6f80720f02
#
_entry.id   9f8836285b8bd0608b3aff6f80720f02
#
_cell.length_a   1.000
_cell.length_b   1.000
_cell.length_c   1.000
_cell.angle_alpha   90.00
_cell.angle_beta   90.00
_cell.angle_gamma   90.00
#
_symmetry.space_group_name_H-M   'P 1'
#
loop_
_entity.id
_entity.type
_entity.pdbx_description
1 polymer ?
#
loop_
_entity_poly.entity_id
_entity_poly.type
_entity_poly.pdbx_seq_one_letter_code
_entity_poly.pdbx_strand_id
1 'polypeptide(L)'
;MQVKNILGHRNQFMVIDDDGAVHFQSYDTHMAEITEIVGSEMLQLRMLSNYWSVTTAKHFKVWLEENRLWLAVAELIDHKVFKNLKDFMERVDIMQVSRFKVYVEFTDKDGNSNNYKLSLVGEE
;
A
#
# COMPACT_ATOMS: atom_id res chain seq x y z
N MET A 1 -10.64 1.84 18.71
CA MET A 1 -9.39 1.40 18.04
C MET A 1 -9.27 -0.12 18.16
N GLN A 2 -8.92 -0.79 17.10
CA GLN A 2 -8.67 -2.23 17.09
C GLN A 2 -7.22 -2.49 16.68
N VAL A 3 -6.60 -3.46 17.35
CA VAL A 3 -5.23 -3.88 17.04
C VAL A 3 -5.24 -5.38 16.80
N LYS A 4 -4.66 -5.80 15.69
CA LYS A 4 -4.65 -7.20 15.29
C LYS A 4 -3.24 -7.56 14.81
N ASN A 5 -2.72 -8.69 15.27
CA ASN A 5 -1.45 -9.20 14.78
C ASN A 5 -1.64 -9.84 13.41
N ILE A 6 -0.75 -9.53 12.48
CA ILE A 6 -0.81 -10.09 11.13
C ILE A 6 -0.15 -11.45 11.15
N LEU A 7 -0.87 -12.47 10.68
CA LEU A 7 -0.42 -13.88 10.69
C LEU A 7 0.04 -14.33 12.09
N GLY A 8 -0.51 -13.74 13.14
CA GLY A 8 -0.11 -14.08 14.51
C GLY A 8 1.28 -13.61 14.92
N HIS A 9 1.97 -12.83 14.09
CA HIS A 9 3.31 -12.34 14.41
C HIS A 9 3.23 -11.24 15.47
N ARG A 10 3.96 -11.41 16.56
CA ARG A 10 3.88 -10.54 17.74
C ARG A 10 4.28 -9.08 17.48
N ASN A 11 5.03 -8.80 16.43
CA ASN A 11 5.56 -7.46 16.12
C ASN A 11 5.07 -6.93 14.77
N GLN A 12 4.05 -7.54 14.19
CA GLN A 12 3.46 -7.07 12.93
C GLN A 12 1.97 -6.82 13.17
N PHE A 13 1.53 -5.59 12.99
CA PHE A 13 0.21 -5.15 13.43
C PHE A 13 -0.59 -4.49 12.32
N MET A 14 -1.88 -4.79 12.30
CA MET A 14 -2.87 -3.97 11.63
C MET A 14 -3.62 -3.22 12.72
N VAL A 15 -3.67 -1.89 12.61
CA VAL A 15 -4.37 -1.04 13.57
C VAL A 15 -5.48 -0.30 12.83
N ILE A 16 -6.70 -0.44 13.32
CA ILE A 16 -7.85 0.29 12.79
C ILE A 16 -8.22 1.35 13.81
N ASP A 17 -8.08 2.62 13.45
CA ASP A 17 -8.39 3.70 14.38
C ASP A 17 -9.89 4.03 14.39
N ASP A 18 -10.29 4.95 15.25
CA ASP A 18 -11.69 5.29 15.44
C ASP A 18 -12.28 6.02 14.23
N ASP A 19 -11.45 6.61 13.38
CA ASP A 19 -11.87 7.27 12.16
C ASP A 19 -11.97 6.31 10.97
N GLY A 20 -11.64 5.04 11.17
CA GLY A 20 -11.68 4.04 10.13
C GLY A 20 -10.41 3.92 9.30
N ALA A 21 -9.39 4.72 9.57
CA ALA A 21 -8.10 4.55 8.91
C ALA A 21 -7.45 3.25 9.35
N VAL A 22 -6.81 2.56 8.42
CA VAL A 22 -6.15 1.29 8.66
C VAL A 22 -4.66 1.47 8.53
N HIS A 23 -3.92 1.04 9.55
CA HIS A 23 -2.48 1.26 9.63
C HIS A 23 -1.74 -0.08 9.61
N PHE A 24 -0.56 -0.07 9.00
CA PHE A 24 0.38 -1.18 9.10
C PHE A 24 1.57 -0.73 9.95
N GLN A 25 1.83 -1.47 11.02
CA GLN A 25 2.98 -1.22 11.89
C GLN A 25 3.84 -2.46 11.93
N SER A 26 5.14 -2.29 11.72
CA SER A 26 6.15 -3.33 11.83
C SER A 26 7.10 -2.96 12.95
N TYR A 27 7.09 -3.75 14.01
CA TYR A 27 7.82 -3.41 15.25
C TYR A 27 7.36 -2.04 15.75
N ASP A 28 8.26 -1.09 15.90
CA ASP A 28 7.93 0.28 16.34
C ASP A 28 7.75 1.25 15.19
N THR A 29 7.78 0.77 13.95
CA THR A 29 7.74 1.63 12.77
C THR A 29 6.33 1.66 12.18
N HIS A 30 5.76 2.86 12.07
CA HIS A 30 4.52 3.07 11.33
C HIS A 30 4.84 3.08 9.84
N MET A 31 4.49 2.01 9.14
CA MET A 31 4.91 1.77 7.77
C MET A 31 4.01 2.40 6.72
N ALA A 32 2.71 2.32 6.92
CA ALA A 32 1.74 2.74 5.91
C ALA A 32 0.38 2.96 6.55
N GLU A 33 -0.47 3.72 5.85
CA GLU A 33 -1.86 3.90 6.25
C GLU A 33 -2.78 3.91 5.04
N ILE A 34 -4.00 3.45 5.25
CA ILE A 34 -5.06 3.49 4.26
C ILE A 34 -6.18 4.35 4.80
N THR A 35 -6.62 5.32 3.98
CA THR A 35 -7.77 6.14 4.28
C THR A 35 -8.75 6.07 3.12
N GLU A 36 -10.04 6.24 3.42
CA GLU A 36 -11.06 6.38 2.40
C GLU A 36 -11.25 7.85 2.09
N ILE A 37 -11.23 8.19 0.80
CA ILE A 37 -11.46 9.57 0.40
C ILE A 37 -12.96 9.82 0.42
N VAL A 38 -13.39 10.72 1.31
CA VAL A 38 -14.79 11.01 1.54
C VAL A 38 -15.48 11.48 0.26
N GLY A 39 -16.65 10.92 -0.02
CA GLY A 39 -17.44 11.29 -1.20
C GLY A 39 -17.01 10.63 -2.49
N SER A 40 -15.99 9.78 -2.43
CA SER A 40 -15.55 8.98 -3.56
C SER A 40 -15.46 7.52 -3.11
N GLU A 41 -15.50 6.58 -4.03
CA GLU A 41 -15.27 5.16 -3.71
C GLU A 41 -13.79 4.83 -3.85
N MET A 42 -12.94 5.72 -3.37
CA MET A 42 -11.51 5.66 -3.58
C MET A 42 -10.78 5.44 -2.25
N LEU A 43 -9.83 4.50 -2.25
CA LEU A 43 -8.94 4.27 -1.13
C LEU A 43 -7.59 4.90 -1.43
N GLN A 44 -6.99 5.50 -0.42
CA GLN A 44 -5.66 6.07 -0.55
C GLN A 44 -4.71 5.35 0.40
N LEU A 45 -3.67 4.78 -0.18
CA LEU A 45 -2.54 4.22 0.55
C LEU A 45 -1.44 5.28 0.60
N ARG A 46 -0.93 5.55 1.81
CA ARG A 46 0.23 6.40 1.99
C ARG A 46 1.33 5.59 2.61
N MET A 47 2.50 5.57 1.97
CA MET A 47 3.70 4.95 2.54
C MET A 47 4.39 5.96 3.44
N LEU A 48 4.67 5.57 4.68
CA LEU A 48 5.24 6.45 5.70
C LEU A 48 6.68 6.11 6.01
N SER A 49 7.14 4.94 5.60
CA SER A 49 8.51 4.50 5.79
C SER A 49 8.93 3.67 4.58
N ASN A 50 10.17 3.84 4.17
CA ASN A 50 10.77 3.02 3.11
C ASN A 50 11.59 1.86 3.67
N TYR A 51 11.48 1.60 4.96
CA TYR A 51 12.15 0.46 5.59
C TYR A 51 11.69 -0.85 4.96
N TRP A 52 12.64 -1.75 4.68
CA TRP A 52 12.34 -3.04 4.11
C TRP A 52 13.09 -4.14 4.83
N SER A 53 12.40 -5.25 5.08
CA SER A 53 12.97 -6.53 5.46
C SER A 53 12.08 -7.62 4.90
N VAL A 54 12.58 -8.83 4.80
CA VAL A 54 11.78 -9.96 4.29
C VAL A 54 10.52 -10.15 5.15
N THR A 55 10.65 -10.08 6.45
CA THR A 55 9.52 -10.23 7.38
C THR A 55 8.50 -9.11 7.20
N THR A 56 8.97 -7.86 7.15
CA THR A 56 8.08 -6.71 6.96
C THR A 56 7.35 -6.79 5.63
N ALA A 57 8.06 -7.12 4.54
CA ALA A 57 7.46 -7.21 3.22
C ALA A 57 6.39 -8.31 3.15
N LYS A 58 6.64 -9.46 3.75
CA LYS A 58 5.67 -10.55 3.82
C LYS A 58 4.38 -10.10 4.51
N HIS A 59 4.50 -9.43 5.63
CA HIS A 59 3.34 -8.98 6.39
C HIS A 59 2.65 -7.79 5.74
N PHE A 60 3.40 -6.92 5.06
CA PHE A 60 2.82 -5.85 4.26
C PHE A 60 1.93 -6.39 3.15
N LYS A 61 2.39 -7.45 2.46
CA LYS A 61 1.58 -8.09 1.42
C LYS A 61 0.25 -8.61 1.99
N VAL A 62 0.30 -9.30 3.12
CA VAL A 62 -0.92 -9.82 3.77
C VAL A 62 -1.84 -8.67 4.17
N TRP A 63 -1.29 -7.59 4.70
CA TRP A 63 -2.06 -6.40 5.06
C TRP A 63 -2.75 -5.78 3.83
N LEU A 64 -2.04 -5.70 2.69
CA LEU A 64 -2.63 -5.23 1.44
C LEU A 64 -3.75 -6.17 0.96
N GLU A 65 -3.55 -7.48 1.04
CA GLU A 65 -4.57 -8.45 0.66
C GLU A 65 -5.83 -8.31 1.51
N GLU A 66 -5.68 -8.18 2.82
CA GLU A 66 -6.80 -8.03 3.74
C GLU A 66 -7.57 -6.73 3.49
N ASN A 67 -6.93 -5.71 2.96
CA ASN A 67 -7.54 -4.41 2.70
C ASN A 67 -7.86 -4.19 1.21
N ARG A 68 -7.83 -5.24 0.40
CA ARG A 68 -8.23 -5.23 -1.02
C ARG A 68 -7.34 -4.35 -1.90
N LEU A 69 -6.09 -4.14 -1.52
CA LEU A 69 -5.16 -3.34 -2.30
C LEU A 69 -4.08 -4.15 -3.01
N TRP A 70 -3.97 -5.44 -2.70
CA TRP A 70 -2.90 -6.24 -3.29
C TRP A 70 -3.01 -6.32 -4.82
N LEU A 71 -4.23 -6.47 -5.36
CA LEU A 71 -4.41 -6.56 -6.81
C LEU A 71 -3.86 -5.33 -7.53
N ALA A 72 -4.08 -4.14 -6.99
CA ALA A 72 -3.56 -2.91 -7.57
C ALA A 72 -2.03 -2.89 -7.60
N VAL A 73 -1.40 -3.29 -6.50
CA VAL A 73 0.06 -3.37 -6.41
C VAL A 73 0.59 -4.42 -7.38
N ALA A 74 -0.04 -5.59 -7.45
CA ALA A 74 0.36 -6.65 -8.36
C ALA A 74 0.27 -6.21 -9.83
N GLU A 75 -0.76 -5.46 -10.19
CA GLU A 75 -0.90 -4.93 -11.55
C GLU A 75 0.21 -3.95 -11.90
N LEU A 76 0.60 -3.08 -10.96
CA LEU A 76 1.71 -2.17 -11.18
C LEU A 76 3.02 -2.93 -11.39
N ILE A 77 3.21 -4.02 -10.69
CA ILE A 77 4.40 -4.88 -10.87
C ILE A 77 4.34 -5.60 -12.21
N ASP A 78 3.18 -6.14 -12.59
CA ASP A 78 3.00 -6.82 -13.87
C ASP A 78 3.23 -5.89 -15.06
N HIS A 79 2.89 -4.61 -14.92
CA HIS A 79 3.10 -3.59 -15.96
C HIS A 79 4.49 -2.96 -15.90
N LYS A 80 5.39 -3.52 -15.08
CA LYS A 80 6.79 -3.08 -14.97
C LYS A 80 6.96 -1.65 -14.47
N VAL A 81 5.95 -1.10 -13.80
CA VAL A 81 6.09 0.19 -13.12
C VAL A 81 7.05 0.03 -11.94
N PHE A 82 6.93 -1.08 -11.25
CA PHE A 82 7.86 -1.50 -10.20
C PHE A 82 8.35 -2.91 -10.48
N LYS A 83 9.58 -3.21 -10.09
CA LYS A 83 10.17 -4.54 -10.33
C LYS A 83 9.55 -5.61 -9.44
N ASN A 84 9.27 -5.26 -8.20
CA ASN A 84 8.76 -6.16 -7.17
C ASN A 84 8.21 -5.35 -6.00
N LEU A 85 7.75 -6.03 -4.97
CA LEU A 85 7.20 -5.39 -3.79
C LEU A 85 8.22 -4.51 -3.06
N LYS A 86 9.48 -4.94 -3.01
CA LYS A 86 10.54 -4.14 -2.40
C LYS A 86 10.68 -2.79 -3.08
N ASP A 87 10.70 -2.80 -4.41
CA ASP A 87 10.82 -1.60 -5.22
C ASP A 87 9.62 -0.66 -4.97
N PHE A 88 8.41 -1.23 -4.88
CA PHE A 88 7.21 -0.49 -4.52
C PHE A 88 7.35 0.16 -3.14
N MET A 89 7.75 -0.61 -2.13
CA MET A 89 7.86 -0.11 -0.76
C MET A 89 8.92 1.00 -0.63
N GLU A 90 9.99 0.92 -1.41
CA GLU A 90 11.06 1.90 -1.33
C GLU A 90 10.74 3.21 -2.03
N ARG A 91 9.90 3.19 -3.07
CA ARG A 91 9.73 4.36 -3.93
C ARG A 91 8.35 5.01 -3.89
N VAL A 92 7.32 4.29 -3.49
CA VAL A 92 5.95 4.84 -3.53
C VAL A 92 5.71 5.79 -2.36
N ASP A 93 5.09 6.92 -2.67
CA ASP A 93 4.62 7.87 -1.67
C ASP A 93 3.13 7.68 -1.42
N ILE A 94 2.32 7.74 -2.48
CA ILE A 94 0.86 7.64 -2.40
C ILE A 94 0.36 6.77 -3.54
N MET A 95 -0.60 5.88 -3.23
CA MET A 95 -1.35 5.15 -4.24
C MET A 95 -2.84 5.34 -3.99
N GLN A 96 -3.58 5.72 -5.02
CA GLN A 96 -5.03 5.86 -4.95
C GLN A 96 -5.68 4.81 -5.83
N VAL A 97 -6.63 4.08 -5.26
CA VAL A 97 -7.29 2.97 -5.95
C VAL A 97 -8.79 3.22 -5.96
N SER A 98 -9.36 3.28 -7.14
CA SER A 98 -10.80 3.25 -7.33
C SER A 98 -11.18 1.89 -7.94
N ARG A 99 -12.46 1.72 -8.19
CA ARG A 99 -12.98 0.47 -8.76
C ARG A 99 -12.27 0.05 -10.06
N PHE A 100 -11.87 1.02 -10.88
CA PHE A 100 -11.36 0.75 -12.23
C PHE A 100 -9.96 1.30 -12.48
N LYS A 101 -9.42 2.11 -11.58
CA LYS A 101 -8.19 2.83 -11.85
C LYS A 101 -7.26 2.82 -10.66
N VAL A 102 -5.97 2.80 -10.96
CA VAL A 102 -4.92 2.97 -9.97
C VAL A 102 -4.08 4.19 -10.38
N TYR A 103 -3.85 5.06 -9.43
CA TYR A 103 -2.94 6.19 -9.59
C TYR A 103 -1.86 6.08 -8.53
N VAL A 104 -0.60 6.24 -8.93
CA VAL A 104 0.52 6.15 -7.99
C VAL A 104 1.47 7.32 -8.19
N GLU A 105 1.93 7.90 -7.07
CA GLU A 105 2.99 8.90 -7.03
C GLU A 105 4.20 8.26 -6.38
N PHE A 106 5.35 8.40 -7.01
CA PHE A 106 6.55 7.73 -6.56
C PHE A 106 7.80 8.53 -6.93
N THR A 107 8.92 8.17 -6.31
CA THR A 107 10.23 8.73 -6.63
C THR A 107 10.94 7.77 -7.58
N ASP A 108 11.42 8.28 -8.71
CA ASP A 108 12.15 7.45 -9.66
C ASP A 108 13.60 7.22 -9.21
N LYS A 109 14.37 6.48 -10.02
CA LYS A 109 15.73 6.13 -9.68
C LYS A 109 16.68 7.34 -9.61
N ASP A 110 16.30 8.43 -10.26
CA ASP A 110 17.09 9.66 -10.27
C ASP A 110 16.70 10.60 -9.14
N GLY A 111 15.75 10.18 -8.29
CA GLY A 111 15.28 10.98 -7.17
C GLY A 111 14.19 11.98 -7.54
N ASN A 112 13.63 11.90 -8.73
CA ASN A 112 12.58 12.81 -9.19
C ASN A 112 11.20 12.24 -8.90
N SER A 113 10.26 13.14 -8.58
CA SER A 113 8.86 12.77 -8.44
C SER A 113 8.28 12.36 -9.79
N ASN A 114 7.48 11.29 -9.78
CA ASN A 114 6.87 10.79 -10.98
C ASN A 114 5.49 10.24 -10.63
N ASN A 115 4.65 9.98 -11.64
CA ASN A 115 3.35 9.38 -11.42
C ASN A 115 2.99 8.44 -12.57
N TYR A 116 2.03 7.56 -12.30
CA TYR A 116 1.55 6.61 -13.29
C TYR A 116 0.07 6.32 -13.04
N LYS A 117 -0.68 6.18 -14.11
CA LYS A 117 -2.11 5.80 -14.06
C LYS A 117 -2.30 4.51 -14.81
N LEU A 118 -3.06 3.61 -14.23
CA LEU A 118 -3.35 2.31 -14.80
C LEU A 118 -4.84 2.05 -14.73
N SER A 119 -5.42 1.57 -15.84
CA SER A 119 -6.80 1.08 -15.86
C SER A 119 -6.81 -0.39 -15.50
N LEU A 120 -7.66 -0.78 -14.56
CA LEU A 120 -7.78 -2.16 -14.15
C LEU A 120 -8.57 -2.98 -15.16
N VAL A 121 -8.30 -4.27 -15.19
CA VAL A 121 -8.97 -5.21 -16.09
C VAL A 121 -10.49 -5.16 -15.89
N GLY A 122 -11.23 -5.15 -16.98
CA GLY A 122 -12.68 -5.12 -16.96
C GLY A 122 -13.28 -3.74 -17.14
N GLU A 123 -12.48 -2.70 -17.14
CA GLU A 123 -12.94 -1.37 -17.51
C GLU A 123 -13.03 -1.27 -19.03
N GLU A 124 -14.15 -0.88 -19.48
CA GLU A 124 -14.39 -0.68 -20.90
C GLU A 124 -14.92 0.72 -21.19
#